data_93efbf1b9b4c5fdca1cc7d65fd157bd3
#
_entry.id   93efbf1b9b4c5fdca1cc7d65fd157bd3
#
_cell.length_a   1.000
_cell.length_b   1.000
_cell.length_c   1.000
_cell.angle_alpha   90.00
_cell.angle_beta   90.00
_cell.angle_gamma   90.00
#
_symmetry.space_group_name_H-M   'P 1'
#
loop_
_entity.id
_entity.type
_entity.pdbx_description
1 polymer ?
#
loop_
_entity_poly.entity_id
_entity_poly.type
_entity_poly.pdbx_seq_one_letter_code
_entity_poly.pdbx_strand_id
1 'polypeptide(L)'
;MGSIEGSREMDTATLATALAVMRESSVRGAAALLGRPPSSVADAFERFESELALKLASRRDGGLSLTLAGENLARSIPALTETLAHIAAVAGQGSADEGHVLAWAARNAIPVTALGNFGVVIRAGSIRRAARELGVGQPNLSRQMATLEKVLGQKLLIREMHGCEPTAEGLEFGEAAMALASKLASLAGPARKRFARALHTVRLGTIIPVGHESRLAARLASLVAEWRADDGKPDLFVSSTTAEDLAEGLRSGRFDVALTDIALRNKRFESREIFSGELVIVGPADAVPPDAAIQPLVDRYLIAVPSLRSGLRQSVSEALEPFLGGEGQAATRLVEVDALPIVINLVLDHVY
;
A
#
# COMPACT_ATOMS: atom_id res chain seq x y z
N MET A 1 -5.99 20.49 -31.73
CA MET A 1 -6.29 21.22 -30.47
C MET A 1 -7.78 21.07 -30.21
N GLY A 2 -8.18 19.96 -29.60
CA GLY A 2 -9.56 19.68 -29.19
C GLY A 2 -9.56 19.59 -27.67
N SER A 3 -10.22 20.54 -27.03
CA SER A 3 -10.45 20.58 -25.59
C SER A 3 -11.18 19.31 -25.18
N ILE A 4 -10.51 18.49 -24.35
CA ILE A 4 -11.17 17.39 -23.63
C ILE A 4 -12.03 18.08 -22.55
N GLU A 5 -13.28 18.40 -22.90
CA GLU A 5 -14.29 18.82 -21.94
C GLU A 5 -14.49 17.71 -20.91
N GLY A 6 -14.29 18.11 -19.66
CA GLY A 6 -14.24 17.34 -18.46
C GLY A 6 -15.22 16.18 -18.36
N SER A 7 -14.70 14.98 -18.49
CA SER A 7 -15.26 13.80 -17.82
C SER A 7 -15.30 14.13 -16.32
N ARG A 8 -16.47 14.45 -15.80
CA ARG A 8 -16.67 14.62 -14.35
C ARG A 8 -16.44 13.26 -13.72
N GLU A 9 -15.32 13.15 -13.04
CA GLU A 9 -14.88 12.00 -12.31
C GLU A 9 -15.98 11.44 -11.40
N MET A 10 -16.09 10.08 -11.30
CA MET A 10 -17.01 9.42 -10.38
C MET A 10 -16.80 9.90 -8.95
N ASP A 11 -17.90 10.21 -8.27
CA ASP A 11 -17.93 10.63 -6.88
C ASP A 11 -18.97 9.84 -6.06
N THR A 12 -18.92 10.00 -4.75
CA THR A 12 -19.85 9.33 -3.82
C THR A 12 -21.31 9.71 -4.07
N ALA A 13 -21.59 10.93 -4.57
CA ALA A 13 -22.95 11.36 -4.85
C ALA A 13 -23.53 10.66 -6.08
N THR A 14 -22.74 10.49 -7.12
CA THR A 14 -23.10 9.72 -8.32
C THR A 14 -23.33 8.25 -7.97
N LEU A 15 -22.42 7.66 -7.18
CA LEU A 15 -22.56 6.29 -6.69
C LEU A 15 -23.85 6.11 -5.87
N ALA A 16 -24.03 6.91 -4.81
CA ALA A 16 -25.19 6.80 -3.93
C ALA A 16 -26.52 6.97 -4.70
N THR A 17 -26.53 7.87 -5.69
CA THR A 17 -27.70 8.05 -6.55
C THR A 17 -27.97 6.79 -7.38
N ALA A 18 -26.94 6.16 -7.95
CA ALA A 18 -27.10 4.93 -8.71
C ALA A 18 -27.60 3.76 -7.83
N LEU A 19 -27.01 3.60 -6.62
CA LEU A 19 -27.47 2.59 -5.67
C LEU A 19 -28.93 2.79 -5.27
N ALA A 20 -29.37 4.03 -5.03
CA ALA A 20 -30.75 4.36 -4.72
C ALA A 20 -31.69 4.02 -5.90
N VAL A 21 -31.32 4.35 -7.14
CA VAL A 21 -32.12 4.01 -8.33
C VAL A 21 -32.30 2.51 -8.51
N MET A 22 -31.22 1.76 -8.30
CA MET A 22 -31.26 0.30 -8.43
C MET A 22 -32.04 -0.36 -7.30
N ARG A 23 -31.92 0.14 -6.07
CA ARG A 23 -32.67 -0.34 -4.90
C ARG A 23 -34.17 -0.11 -5.07
N GLU A 24 -34.55 1.09 -5.44
CA GLU A 24 -35.97 1.49 -5.61
C GLU A 24 -36.57 0.97 -6.93
N SER A 25 -35.74 0.46 -7.84
CA SER A 25 -36.14 0.11 -9.22
C SER A 25 -36.92 1.23 -9.91
N SER A 26 -36.67 2.49 -9.51
CA SER A 26 -37.43 3.68 -9.91
C SER A 26 -36.61 4.95 -9.71
N VAL A 27 -36.49 5.76 -10.76
CA VAL A 27 -35.92 7.11 -10.69
C VAL A 27 -36.71 8.01 -9.75
N ARG A 28 -38.07 7.91 -9.78
CA ARG A 28 -38.94 8.71 -8.90
C ARG A 28 -38.81 8.28 -7.44
N GLY A 29 -38.79 6.97 -7.17
CA GLY A 29 -38.54 6.42 -5.83
C GLY A 29 -37.21 6.90 -5.26
N ALA A 30 -36.14 6.76 -6.04
CA ALA A 30 -34.81 7.25 -5.65
C ALA A 30 -34.80 8.78 -5.43
N ALA A 31 -35.48 9.54 -6.26
CA ALA A 31 -35.60 10.99 -6.11
C ALA A 31 -36.28 11.39 -4.79
N ALA A 32 -37.36 10.70 -4.42
CA ALA A 32 -38.02 10.88 -3.12
C ALA A 32 -37.11 10.51 -1.95
N LEU A 33 -36.42 9.35 -2.02
CA LEU A 33 -35.47 8.88 -0.99
C LEU A 33 -34.34 9.88 -0.77
N LEU A 34 -33.78 10.41 -1.86
CA LEU A 34 -32.60 11.30 -1.81
C LEU A 34 -32.95 12.77 -1.60
N GLY A 35 -34.26 13.15 -1.67
CA GLY A 35 -34.68 14.53 -1.62
C GLY A 35 -34.16 15.36 -2.80
N ARG A 36 -34.07 14.79 -4.01
CA ARG A 36 -33.49 15.41 -5.21
C ARG A 36 -34.51 15.42 -6.38
N PRO A 37 -34.38 16.38 -7.32
CA PRO A 37 -35.20 16.35 -8.52
C PRO A 37 -35.00 15.08 -9.34
N PRO A 38 -36.08 14.47 -9.90
CA PRO A 38 -35.97 13.25 -10.72
C PRO A 38 -35.04 13.37 -11.92
N SER A 39 -34.98 14.55 -12.57
CA SER A 39 -34.02 14.80 -13.68
C SER A 39 -32.59 14.68 -13.23
N SER A 40 -32.24 15.31 -12.09
CA SER A 40 -30.87 15.22 -11.53
C SER A 40 -30.47 13.79 -11.14
N VAL A 41 -31.44 12.98 -10.70
CA VAL A 41 -31.23 11.56 -10.37
C VAL A 41 -31.00 10.75 -11.64
N ALA A 42 -31.81 11.00 -12.70
CA ALA A 42 -31.64 10.35 -13.99
C ALA A 42 -30.26 10.66 -14.61
N ASP A 43 -29.87 11.94 -14.63
CA ASP A 43 -28.58 12.39 -15.16
C ASP A 43 -27.39 11.76 -14.39
N ALA A 44 -27.51 11.63 -13.07
CA ALA A 44 -26.48 11.00 -12.24
C ALA A 44 -26.41 9.49 -12.50
N PHE A 45 -27.53 8.83 -12.69
CA PHE A 45 -27.59 7.41 -13.03
C PHE A 45 -26.99 7.12 -14.41
N GLU A 46 -27.32 7.93 -15.42
CA GLU A 46 -26.73 7.83 -16.77
C GLU A 46 -25.21 8.06 -16.74
N ARG A 47 -24.74 9.02 -15.95
CA ARG A 47 -23.29 9.21 -15.73
C ARG A 47 -22.63 7.98 -15.13
N PHE A 48 -23.24 7.38 -14.11
CA PHE A 48 -22.73 6.18 -13.48
C PHE A 48 -22.61 5.02 -14.48
N GLU A 49 -23.66 4.79 -15.30
CA GLU A 49 -23.62 3.81 -16.38
C GLU A 49 -22.51 4.10 -17.40
N SER A 50 -22.35 5.38 -17.79
CA SER A 50 -21.32 5.82 -18.72
C SER A 50 -19.91 5.59 -18.17
N GLU A 51 -19.70 5.90 -16.90
CA GLU A 51 -18.41 5.73 -16.21
C GLU A 51 -18.01 4.24 -16.09
N LEU A 52 -18.98 3.35 -15.92
CA LEU A 52 -18.76 1.90 -15.91
C LEU A 52 -18.68 1.32 -17.33
N ALA A 53 -19.09 2.06 -18.35
CA ALA A 53 -19.33 1.58 -19.72
C ALA A 53 -20.30 0.38 -19.73
N LEU A 54 -21.32 0.39 -18.88
CA LEU A 54 -22.30 -0.66 -18.70
C LEU A 54 -23.71 -0.07 -18.68
N LYS A 55 -24.66 -0.69 -19.36
CA LYS A 55 -26.08 -0.46 -19.15
C LYS A 55 -26.56 -1.32 -18.00
N LEU A 56 -27.02 -0.66 -16.92
CA LEU A 56 -27.45 -1.33 -15.69
C LEU A 56 -28.99 -1.51 -15.65
N ALA A 57 -29.70 -0.61 -16.32
CA ALA A 57 -31.15 -0.68 -16.35
C ALA A 57 -31.70 -0.30 -17.72
N SER A 58 -32.90 -0.82 -18.04
CA SER A 58 -33.69 -0.48 -19.21
C SER A 58 -35.13 -0.16 -18.80
N ARG A 59 -35.82 0.70 -19.57
CA ARG A 59 -37.25 0.98 -19.35
C ARG A 59 -38.05 -0.17 -19.92
N ARG A 60 -38.96 -0.76 -19.12
CA ARG A 60 -39.92 -1.76 -19.51
C ARG A 60 -41.28 -1.45 -18.84
N ASP A 61 -42.34 -1.48 -19.57
CA ASP A 61 -43.75 -1.42 -19.13
C ASP A 61 -44.02 -0.43 -17.96
N GLY A 62 -43.46 0.79 -18.08
CA GLY A 62 -43.66 1.86 -17.11
C GLY A 62 -42.73 1.85 -15.88
N GLY A 63 -41.81 0.92 -15.76
CA GLY A 63 -40.82 0.82 -14.69
C GLY A 63 -39.39 0.71 -15.20
N LEU A 64 -38.45 0.53 -14.28
CA LEU A 64 -37.05 0.29 -14.53
C LEU A 64 -36.75 -1.20 -14.27
N SER A 65 -36.26 -1.90 -15.29
CA SER A 65 -35.84 -3.29 -15.17
C SER A 65 -34.32 -3.37 -15.25
N LEU A 66 -33.70 -4.06 -14.30
CA LEU A 66 -32.23 -4.25 -14.30
C LEU A 66 -31.84 -5.16 -15.47
N THR A 67 -30.69 -4.86 -16.06
CA THR A 67 -29.99 -5.75 -16.98
C THR A 67 -29.22 -6.83 -16.17
N LEU A 68 -28.65 -7.82 -16.82
CA LEU A 68 -27.77 -8.81 -16.17
C LEU A 68 -26.61 -8.12 -15.45
N ALA A 69 -26.02 -7.06 -16.04
CA ALA A 69 -24.98 -6.26 -15.41
C ALA A 69 -25.52 -5.53 -14.17
N GLY A 70 -26.76 -4.98 -14.27
CA GLY A 70 -27.44 -4.36 -13.14
C GLY A 70 -27.74 -5.35 -12.02
N GLU A 71 -28.22 -6.55 -12.32
CA GLU A 71 -28.46 -7.60 -11.32
C GLU A 71 -27.17 -8.02 -10.60
N ASN A 72 -26.06 -8.14 -11.35
CA ASN A 72 -24.75 -8.44 -10.79
C ASN A 72 -24.29 -7.32 -9.83
N LEU A 73 -24.45 -6.06 -10.21
CA LEU A 73 -24.12 -4.93 -9.35
C LEU A 73 -25.05 -4.83 -8.15
N ALA A 74 -26.32 -5.15 -8.31
CA ALA A 74 -27.32 -5.13 -7.23
C ALA A 74 -26.93 -6.02 -6.05
N ARG A 75 -26.25 -7.14 -6.30
CA ARG A 75 -25.69 -8.01 -5.25
C ARG A 75 -24.62 -7.33 -4.40
N SER A 76 -23.97 -6.31 -4.93
CA SER A 76 -22.93 -5.55 -4.23
C SER A 76 -23.49 -4.32 -3.50
N ILE A 77 -24.77 -3.98 -3.66
CA ILE A 77 -25.39 -2.79 -3.03
C ILE A 77 -25.21 -2.80 -1.51
N PRO A 78 -25.52 -3.88 -0.77
CA PRO A 78 -25.37 -3.88 0.68
C PRO A 78 -23.94 -3.55 1.11
N ALA A 79 -22.94 -4.19 0.50
CA ALA A 79 -21.53 -3.99 0.84
C ALA A 79 -21.01 -2.59 0.44
N LEU A 80 -21.55 -1.98 -0.62
CA LEU A 80 -21.23 -0.59 -1.00
C LEU A 80 -21.86 0.40 -0.06
N THR A 81 -23.13 0.18 0.31
CA THR A 81 -23.87 1.04 1.26
C THR A 81 -23.25 0.97 2.65
N GLU A 82 -22.86 -0.21 3.13
CA GLU A 82 -22.12 -0.38 4.39
C GLU A 82 -20.81 0.44 4.40
N THR A 83 -20.06 0.39 3.30
CA THR A 83 -18.82 1.17 3.20
C THR A 83 -19.08 2.68 3.19
N LEU A 84 -20.17 3.14 2.53
CA LEU A 84 -20.62 4.53 2.60
C LEU A 84 -21.08 4.90 4.01
N ALA A 85 -21.69 3.97 4.76
CA ALA A 85 -22.09 4.18 6.14
C ALA A 85 -20.87 4.41 7.07
N HIS A 86 -19.78 3.67 6.87
CA HIS A 86 -18.55 3.93 7.61
C HIS A 86 -17.97 5.32 7.30
N ILE A 87 -17.97 5.74 6.03
CA ILE A 87 -17.54 7.10 5.65
C ILE A 87 -18.44 8.16 6.29
N ALA A 88 -19.77 7.93 6.30
CA ALA A 88 -20.72 8.84 6.94
C ALA A 88 -20.55 8.88 8.46
N ALA A 89 -20.22 7.75 9.10
CA ALA A 89 -19.97 7.68 10.54
C ALA A 89 -18.79 8.55 10.96
N VAL A 90 -17.70 8.57 10.19
CA VAL A 90 -16.56 9.48 10.42
C VAL A 90 -17.00 10.95 10.37
N ALA A 91 -17.97 11.29 9.53
CA ALA A 91 -18.55 12.64 9.48
C ALA A 91 -19.58 12.92 10.60
N GLY A 92 -19.72 12.03 11.59
CA GLY A 92 -20.74 12.14 12.64
C GLY A 92 -22.17 11.91 12.13
N GLN A 93 -22.33 11.30 10.95
CA GLN A 93 -23.61 11.03 10.28
C GLN A 93 -23.89 9.53 10.16
N GLY A 94 -23.34 8.74 11.10
CA GLY A 94 -23.60 7.30 11.16
C GLY A 94 -25.08 7.01 11.38
N SER A 95 -25.63 6.09 10.59
CA SER A 95 -27.02 5.66 10.69
C SER A 95 -27.14 4.19 10.28
N ALA A 96 -28.01 3.46 10.95
CA ALA A 96 -28.40 2.11 10.53
C ALA A 96 -29.42 2.12 9.37
N ASP A 97 -30.04 3.28 9.08
CA ASP A 97 -30.93 3.46 7.94
C ASP A 97 -30.12 3.71 6.66
N GLU A 98 -30.13 2.75 5.77
CA GLU A 98 -29.46 2.82 4.48
C GLU A 98 -29.94 4.01 3.62
N GLY A 99 -31.22 4.35 3.71
CA GLY A 99 -31.78 5.51 2.99
C GLY A 99 -31.13 6.82 3.45
N HIS A 100 -30.92 6.96 4.76
CA HIS A 100 -30.23 8.11 5.33
C HIS A 100 -28.77 8.19 4.85
N VAL A 101 -28.05 7.05 4.84
CA VAL A 101 -26.68 6.97 4.36
C VAL A 101 -26.57 7.38 2.89
N LEU A 102 -27.44 6.84 2.03
CA LEU A 102 -27.49 7.19 0.61
C LEU A 102 -27.84 8.67 0.40
N ALA A 103 -28.77 9.21 1.16
CA ALA A 103 -29.15 10.62 1.09
C ALA A 103 -28.00 11.53 1.54
N TRP A 104 -27.26 11.17 2.57
CA TRP A 104 -26.05 11.89 2.99
C TRP A 104 -24.97 11.84 1.90
N ALA A 105 -24.63 10.66 1.39
CA ALA A 105 -23.62 10.50 0.35
C ALA A 105 -23.99 11.23 -0.94
N ALA A 106 -25.28 11.26 -1.31
CA ALA A 106 -25.77 11.98 -2.49
C ALA A 106 -25.63 13.51 -2.37
N ARG A 107 -25.52 14.05 -1.15
CA ARG A 107 -25.28 15.48 -0.89
C ARG A 107 -23.82 15.84 -0.73
N ASN A 108 -22.95 14.85 -0.44
CA ASN A 108 -21.54 15.04 -0.16
C ASN A 108 -20.70 14.34 -1.25
N ALA A 109 -20.47 15.06 -2.35
CA ALA A 109 -19.74 14.54 -3.50
C ALA A 109 -18.22 14.47 -3.19
N ILE A 110 -17.74 13.29 -2.82
CA ILE A 110 -16.31 13.02 -2.64
C ILE A 110 -15.81 12.26 -3.88
N PRO A 111 -14.85 12.82 -4.65
CA PRO A 111 -14.30 12.12 -5.80
C PRO A 111 -13.65 10.79 -5.39
N VAL A 112 -13.90 9.72 -6.16
CA VAL A 112 -13.32 8.39 -5.86
C VAL A 112 -11.79 8.41 -5.87
N THR A 113 -11.17 9.23 -6.73
CA THR A 113 -9.71 9.43 -6.71
C THR A 113 -9.24 10.10 -5.42
N ALA A 114 -10.04 10.99 -4.82
CA ALA A 114 -9.68 11.61 -3.54
C ALA A 114 -9.64 10.57 -2.41
N LEU A 115 -10.55 9.60 -2.43
CA LEU A 115 -10.55 8.47 -1.50
C LEU A 115 -9.26 7.64 -1.63
N GLY A 116 -8.92 7.27 -2.87
CA GLY A 116 -7.70 6.54 -3.15
C GLY A 116 -6.43 7.32 -2.79
N ASN A 117 -6.38 8.59 -3.17
CA ASN A 117 -5.24 9.46 -2.88
C ASN A 117 -5.01 9.65 -1.37
N PHE A 118 -6.09 9.68 -0.57
CA PHE A 118 -5.99 9.74 0.88
C PHE A 118 -5.27 8.51 1.44
N GLY A 119 -5.60 7.30 0.96
CA GLY A 119 -4.88 6.07 1.31
C GLY A 119 -3.39 6.13 0.97
N VAL A 120 -3.04 6.73 -0.18
CA VAL A 120 -1.62 6.93 -0.56
C VAL A 120 -0.95 7.94 0.38
N VAL A 121 -1.64 9.00 0.80
CA VAL A 121 -1.10 10.01 1.74
C VAL A 121 -0.81 9.40 3.10
N ILE A 122 -1.74 8.60 3.65
CA ILE A 122 -1.52 7.88 4.94
C ILE A 122 -0.29 6.98 4.81
N ARG A 123 -0.25 6.14 3.80
CA ARG A 123 0.83 5.18 3.58
C ARG A 123 2.19 5.86 3.38
N ALA A 124 2.22 6.95 2.62
CA ALA A 124 3.44 7.70 2.40
C ALA A 124 3.91 8.50 3.63
N GLY A 125 3.03 8.75 4.61
CA GLY A 125 3.33 9.58 5.78
C GLY A 125 3.71 11.03 5.44
N SER A 126 3.48 11.46 4.20
CA SER A 126 3.83 12.81 3.72
C SER A 126 3.07 13.14 2.43
N ILE A 127 2.38 14.28 2.43
CA ILE A 127 1.68 14.77 1.22
C ILE A 127 2.66 14.99 0.07
N ARG A 128 3.88 15.47 0.34
CA ARG A 128 4.92 15.67 -0.68
C ARG A 128 5.38 14.35 -1.31
N ARG A 129 5.53 13.31 -0.49
CA ARG A 129 5.94 11.97 -0.97
C ARG A 129 4.81 11.33 -1.76
N ALA A 130 3.58 11.37 -1.25
CA ALA A 130 2.38 10.89 -1.93
C ALA A 130 2.18 11.60 -3.29
N ALA A 131 2.37 12.92 -3.36
CA ALA A 131 2.26 13.67 -4.60
C ALA A 131 3.24 13.21 -5.68
N ARG A 132 4.49 12.89 -5.29
CA ARG A 132 5.48 12.30 -6.20
C ARG A 132 5.09 10.90 -6.66
N GLU A 133 4.59 10.06 -5.74
CA GLU A 133 4.14 8.70 -6.05
C GLU A 133 2.95 8.70 -7.02
N LEU A 134 2.02 9.63 -6.83
CA LEU A 134 0.84 9.79 -7.67
C LEU A 134 1.10 10.56 -8.98
N GLY A 135 2.27 11.17 -9.15
CA GLY A 135 2.58 12.00 -10.31
C GLY A 135 1.76 13.30 -10.37
N VAL A 136 1.30 13.82 -9.21
CA VAL A 136 0.48 15.04 -9.12
C VAL A 136 1.22 16.17 -8.40
N GLY A 137 0.78 17.41 -8.61
CA GLY A 137 1.33 18.56 -7.89
C GLY A 137 0.98 18.51 -6.40
N GLN A 138 1.98 18.68 -5.51
CA GLN A 138 1.77 18.73 -4.07
C GLN A 138 0.67 19.73 -3.62
N PRO A 139 0.58 20.96 -4.18
CA PRO A 139 -0.48 21.91 -3.81
C PRO A 139 -1.87 21.38 -4.14
N ASN A 140 -2.00 20.62 -5.23
CA ASN A 140 -3.27 20.02 -5.64
C ASN A 140 -3.68 18.93 -4.65
N LEU A 141 -2.78 18.01 -4.33
CA LEU A 141 -3.04 16.95 -3.35
C LEU A 141 -3.35 17.53 -1.96
N SER A 142 -2.61 18.56 -1.54
CA SER A 142 -2.87 19.24 -0.26
C SER A 142 -4.27 19.89 -0.20
N ARG A 143 -4.72 20.52 -1.30
CA ARG A 143 -6.08 21.07 -1.39
C ARG A 143 -7.14 19.97 -1.39
N GLN A 144 -6.86 18.85 -2.05
CA GLN A 144 -7.76 17.69 -2.05
C GLN A 144 -7.96 17.14 -0.63
N MET A 145 -6.88 16.96 0.15
CA MET A 145 -6.96 16.55 1.56
C MET A 145 -7.76 17.55 2.41
N ALA A 146 -7.50 18.84 2.25
CA ALA A 146 -8.27 19.88 2.94
C ALA A 146 -9.77 19.88 2.58
N THR A 147 -10.10 19.56 1.33
CA THR A 147 -11.48 19.43 0.87
C THR A 147 -12.18 18.22 1.51
N LEU A 148 -11.47 17.07 1.62
CA LEU A 148 -11.98 15.90 2.34
C LEU A 148 -12.29 16.23 3.81
N GLU A 149 -11.36 16.83 4.53
CA GLU A 149 -11.54 17.26 5.92
C GLU A 149 -12.74 18.22 6.06
N LYS A 150 -12.91 19.14 5.11
CA LYS A 150 -14.04 20.08 5.08
C LYS A 150 -15.37 19.39 4.86
N VAL A 151 -15.46 18.44 3.92
CA VAL A 151 -16.69 17.69 3.61
C VAL A 151 -17.11 16.83 4.80
N LEU A 152 -16.14 16.20 5.47
CA LEU A 152 -16.38 15.32 6.62
C LEU A 152 -16.55 16.10 7.92
N GLY A 153 -16.15 17.38 7.97
CA GLY A 153 -16.15 18.18 9.19
C GLY A 153 -15.16 17.72 10.25
N GLN A 154 -14.23 16.86 9.87
CA GLN A 154 -13.25 16.22 10.76
C GLN A 154 -11.82 16.47 10.30
N LYS A 155 -10.88 16.52 11.25
CA LYS A 155 -9.45 16.50 10.97
C LYS A 155 -9.00 15.06 10.77
N LEU A 156 -8.50 14.76 9.57
CA LEU A 156 -8.05 13.43 9.20
C LEU A 156 -6.52 13.29 9.29
N LEU A 157 -5.79 14.41 9.21
CA LEU A 157 -4.33 14.44 9.19
C LEU A 157 -3.79 15.45 10.21
N ILE A 158 -2.84 15.01 11.02
CA ILE A 158 -1.97 15.84 11.85
C ILE A 158 -0.74 16.18 11.01
N ARG A 159 -0.48 17.48 10.79
CA ARG A 159 0.68 17.94 10.02
C ARG A 159 1.83 18.24 10.96
N GLU A 160 2.98 17.61 10.72
CA GLU A 160 4.22 17.80 11.46
C GLU A 160 5.32 18.38 10.56
N MET A 161 6.44 18.85 11.17
CA MET A 161 7.57 19.42 10.42
C MET A 161 8.14 18.46 9.37
N HIS A 162 8.08 17.15 9.61
CA HIS A 162 8.70 16.14 8.76
C HIS A 162 7.69 15.20 8.05
N GLY A 163 6.39 15.45 8.17
CA GLY A 163 5.40 14.58 7.54
C GLY A 163 3.95 14.89 7.92
N CYS A 164 3.11 13.89 7.78
CA CYS A 164 1.75 13.90 8.28
C CYS A 164 1.38 12.52 8.83
N GLU A 165 0.68 12.52 9.96
CA GLU A 165 0.13 11.31 10.57
C GLU A 165 -1.40 11.36 10.52
N PRO A 166 -2.09 10.22 10.32
CA PRO A 166 -3.55 10.19 10.41
C PRO A 166 -4.00 10.36 11.86
N THR A 167 -5.14 11.01 12.06
CA THR A 167 -5.89 10.98 13.31
C THR A 167 -6.58 9.61 13.46
N ALA A 168 -7.28 9.35 14.59
CA ALA A 168 -8.12 8.15 14.73
C ALA A 168 -9.21 8.12 13.66
N GLU A 169 -9.89 9.23 13.44
CA GLU A 169 -10.88 9.41 12.37
C GLU A 169 -10.26 9.28 10.98
N GLY A 170 -9.01 9.72 10.82
CA GLY A 170 -8.24 9.56 9.59
C GLY A 170 -7.94 8.10 9.26
N LEU A 171 -7.65 7.27 10.26
CA LEU A 171 -7.44 5.83 10.06
C LEU A 171 -8.75 5.14 9.67
N GLU A 172 -9.84 5.38 10.40
CA GLU A 172 -11.16 4.82 10.10
C GLU A 172 -11.65 5.22 8.71
N PHE A 173 -11.50 6.51 8.37
CA PHE A 173 -11.81 7.01 7.03
C PHE A 173 -10.95 6.35 5.97
N GLY A 174 -9.65 6.19 6.20
CA GLY A 174 -8.72 5.58 5.28
C GLY A 174 -9.10 4.13 4.92
N GLU A 175 -9.46 3.34 5.92
CA GLU A 175 -9.93 1.96 5.72
C GLU A 175 -11.21 1.92 4.88
N ALA A 176 -12.21 2.71 5.23
CA ALA A 176 -13.48 2.79 4.50
C ALA A 176 -13.29 3.32 3.08
N ALA A 177 -12.46 4.36 2.90
CA ALA A 177 -12.13 4.94 1.60
C ALA A 177 -11.44 3.94 0.66
N MET A 178 -10.47 3.20 1.18
CA MET A 178 -9.76 2.16 0.44
C MET A 178 -10.70 1.00 0.08
N ALA A 179 -11.54 0.56 1.00
CA ALA A 179 -12.54 -0.48 0.75
C ALA A 179 -13.51 -0.06 -0.37
N LEU A 180 -14.01 1.19 -0.35
CA LEU A 180 -14.90 1.71 -1.38
C LEU A 180 -14.21 1.80 -2.73
N ALA A 181 -13.01 2.37 -2.79
CA ALA A 181 -12.22 2.48 -4.01
C ALA A 181 -11.96 1.11 -4.66
N SER A 182 -11.65 0.09 -3.84
CA SER A 182 -11.47 -1.28 -4.28
C SER A 182 -12.72 -1.89 -4.88
N LYS A 183 -13.83 -1.82 -4.14
CA LYS A 183 -15.11 -2.36 -4.61
C LYS A 183 -15.52 -1.73 -5.94
N LEU A 184 -15.39 -0.41 -6.08
CA LEU A 184 -15.71 0.29 -7.33
C LEU A 184 -14.78 -0.09 -8.48
N ALA A 185 -13.50 -0.30 -8.20
CA ALA A 185 -12.55 -0.72 -9.20
C ALA A 185 -12.82 -2.14 -9.72
N SER A 186 -13.33 -3.03 -8.87
CA SER A 186 -13.73 -4.39 -9.29
C SER A 186 -14.93 -4.38 -10.25
N LEU A 187 -15.78 -3.34 -10.17
CA LEU A 187 -16.95 -3.16 -11.04
C LEU A 187 -16.60 -2.52 -12.39
N ALA A 188 -15.48 -1.85 -12.48
CA ALA A 188 -15.06 -1.11 -13.67
C ALA A 188 -14.16 -1.97 -14.57
N GLY A 189 -14.16 -1.69 -15.87
CA GLY A 189 -13.40 -2.42 -16.89
C GLY A 189 -11.86 -2.34 -16.71
N PRO A 190 -11.07 -2.97 -17.63
CA PRO A 190 -9.63 -3.24 -17.45
C PRO A 190 -8.75 -2.01 -17.14
N ALA A 191 -9.13 -0.82 -17.60
CA ALA A 191 -8.35 0.40 -17.37
C ALA A 191 -8.41 0.87 -15.91
N ARG A 192 -9.57 0.76 -15.25
CA ARG A 192 -9.75 1.09 -13.82
C ARG A 192 -9.19 0.01 -12.90
N LYS A 193 -9.18 -1.27 -13.35
CA LYS A 193 -8.51 -2.34 -12.59
C LYS A 193 -7.04 -2.06 -12.36
N ARG A 194 -6.33 -1.39 -13.29
CA ARG A 194 -4.92 -1.00 -13.10
C ARG A 194 -4.75 0.03 -11.99
N PHE A 195 -5.64 1.00 -11.89
CA PHE A 195 -5.60 2.02 -10.82
C PHE A 195 -5.88 1.40 -9.45
N ALA A 196 -6.89 0.52 -9.35
CA ALA A 196 -7.18 -0.21 -8.12
C ALA A 196 -6.03 -1.10 -7.66
N ARG A 197 -5.36 -1.78 -8.59
CA ARG A 197 -4.17 -2.59 -8.29
C ARG A 197 -3.06 -1.75 -7.65
N ALA A 198 -2.81 -0.55 -8.16
CA ALA A 198 -1.81 0.35 -7.59
C ALA A 198 -2.15 0.77 -6.14
N LEU A 199 -3.44 0.86 -5.78
CA LEU A 199 -3.90 1.19 -4.43
C LEU A 199 -3.84 0.01 -3.46
N HIS A 200 -3.90 -1.22 -3.95
CA HIS A 200 -3.97 -2.46 -3.14
C HIS A 200 -2.74 -3.35 -3.27
N THR A 201 -1.62 -2.83 -3.78
CA THR A 201 -0.38 -3.60 -3.83
C THR A 201 0.22 -3.71 -2.43
N VAL A 202 0.34 -4.92 -1.89
CA VAL A 202 1.15 -5.19 -0.69
C VAL A 202 2.62 -5.07 -1.06
N ARG A 203 3.35 -4.25 -0.34
CA ARG A 203 4.78 -3.98 -0.59
C ARG A 203 5.63 -4.66 0.48
N LEU A 204 6.27 -5.74 0.09
CA LEU A 204 7.23 -6.45 0.93
C LEU A 204 8.63 -5.95 0.63
N GLY A 205 9.25 -5.31 1.63
CA GLY A 205 10.67 -5.03 1.62
C GLY A 205 11.45 -6.22 2.19
N THR A 206 12.60 -6.55 1.62
CA THR A 206 13.44 -7.63 2.14
C THR A 206 14.92 -7.24 2.08
N ILE A 207 15.72 -7.79 2.98
CA ILE A 207 17.18 -7.76 2.81
C ILE A 207 17.56 -8.44 1.50
N ILE A 208 18.72 -8.10 0.99
CA ILE A 208 19.23 -8.66 -0.27
C ILE A 208 19.59 -10.14 -0.04
N PRO A 209 18.97 -11.09 -0.76
CA PRO A 209 19.32 -12.50 -0.65
C PRO A 209 20.76 -12.76 -1.11
N VAL A 210 21.42 -13.68 -0.43
CA VAL A 210 22.84 -14.05 -0.68
C VAL A 210 23.07 -14.73 -2.05
N GLY A 211 22.05 -14.85 -2.88
CA GLY A 211 22.10 -15.48 -4.20
C GLY A 211 20.82 -16.27 -4.47
N HIS A 212 20.69 -16.76 -5.70
CA HIS A 212 19.49 -17.49 -6.12
C HIS A 212 19.34 -18.84 -5.37
N GLU A 213 20.44 -19.44 -4.92
CA GLU A 213 20.46 -20.70 -4.16
C GLU A 213 20.15 -20.52 -2.67
N SER A 214 20.03 -19.27 -2.18
CA SER A 214 19.76 -19.03 -0.78
C SER A 214 18.35 -19.48 -0.39
N ARG A 215 18.23 -20.01 0.84
CA ARG A 215 16.90 -20.39 1.38
C ARG A 215 15.93 -19.22 1.40
N LEU A 216 16.44 -18.00 1.62
CA LEU A 216 15.62 -16.78 1.60
C LEU A 216 15.06 -16.53 0.19
N ALA A 217 15.89 -16.59 -0.86
CA ALA A 217 15.44 -16.43 -2.25
C ALA A 217 14.38 -17.48 -2.62
N ALA A 218 14.62 -18.75 -2.27
CA ALA A 218 13.67 -19.83 -2.53
C ALA A 218 12.33 -19.62 -1.80
N ARG A 219 12.36 -19.18 -0.53
CA ARG A 219 11.14 -18.88 0.23
C ARG A 219 10.37 -17.69 -0.31
N LEU A 220 11.07 -16.64 -0.72
CA LEU A 220 10.44 -15.48 -1.36
C LEU A 220 9.82 -15.85 -2.72
N ALA A 221 10.48 -16.69 -3.50
CA ALA A 221 9.92 -17.20 -4.75
C ALA A 221 8.64 -18.02 -4.51
N SER A 222 8.64 -18.93 -3.52
CA SER A 222 7.43 -19.68 -3.13
C SER A 222 6.31 -18.74 -2.66
N LEU A 223 6.63 -17.76 -1.81
CA LEU A 223 5.66 -16.76 -1.36
C LEU A 223 5.01 -16.04 -2.54
N VAL A 224 5.80 -15.57 -3.52
CA VAL A 224 5.29 -14.87 -4.71
C VAL A 224 4.39 -15.79 -5.55
N ALA A 225 4.79 -17.05 -5.73
CA ALA A 225 4.02 -18.04 -6.49
C ALA A 225 2.68 -18.37 -5.80
N GLU A 226 2.70 -18.67 -4.50
CA GLU A 226 1.51 -18.98 -3.70
C GLU A 226 0.58 -17.77 -3.59
N TRP A 227 1.14 -16.55 -3.46
CA TRP A 227 0.36 -15.32 -3.38
C TRP A 227 -0.48 -15.11 -4.64
N ARG A 228 0.11 -15.37 -5.82
CA ARG A 228 -0.58 -15.24 -7.10
C ARG A 228 -1.60 -16.34 -7.39
N ALA A 229 -1.50 -17.47 -6.74
CA ALA A 229 -2.46 -18.56 -6.88
C ALA A 229 -3.82 -18.26 -6.22
N ASP A 230 -3.87 -17.25 -5.36
CA ASP A 230 -5.08 -16.81 -4.68
C ASP A 230 -5.62 -15.53 -5.34
N ASP A 231 -6.64 -15.67 -6.19
CA ASP A 231 -7.26 -14.56 -6.93
C ASP A 231 -7.92 -13.49 -6.03
N GLY A 232 -8.13 -13.79 -4.74
CA GLY A 232 -8.71 -12.87 -3.75
C GLY A 232 -7.70 -11.90 -3.14
N LYS A 233 -6.40 -12.17 -3.28
CA LYS A 233 -5.35 -11.34 -2.68
C LYS A 233 -4.98 -10.13 -3.54
N PRO A 234 -4.56 -9.01 -2.88
CA PRO A 234 -4.00 -7.86 -3.57
C PRO A 234 -2.71 -8.23 -4.32
N ASP A 235 -2.28 -7.39 -5.27
CA ASP A 235 -0.98 -7.60 -5.93
C ASP A 235 0.15 -7.53 -4.89
N LEU A 236 1.18 -8.36 -5.05
CA LEU A 236 2.38 -8.35 -4.21
C LEU A 236 3.55 -7.75 -4.98
N PHE A 237 4.17 -6.72 -4.40
CA PHE A 237 5.44 -6.15 -4.86
C PHE A 237 6.53 -6.52 -3.85
N VAL A 238 7.60 -7.15 -4.32
CA VAL A 238 8.76 -7.51 -3.49
C VAL A 238 9.96 -6.71 -3.96
N SER A 239 10.65 -6.06 -3.03
CA SER A 239 11.86 -5.28 -3.31
C SER A 239 12.92 -5.54 -2.27
N SER A 240 14.17 -5.68 -2.70
CA SER A 240 15.32 -5.87 -1.81
C SER A 240 16.08 -4.58 -1.61
N THR A 241 16.50 -4.33 -0.36
CA THR A 241 17.31 -3.16 -0.01
C THR A 241 18.05 -3.41 1.31
N THR A 242 18.77 -2.41 1.83
CA THR A 242 19.51 -2.51 3.10
C THR A 242 18.57 -2.52 4.31
N ALA A 243 19.03 -3.01 5.46
CA ALA A 243 18.26 -3.02 6.70
C ALA A 243 17.84 -1.62 7.15
N GLU A 244 18.71 -0.62 6.96
CA GLU A 244 18.39 0.79 7.26
C GLU A 244 17.28 1.33 6.36
N ASP A 245 17.35 1.06 5.04
CA ASP A 245 16.32 1.46 4.09
C ASP A 245 14.99 0.73 4.31
N LEU A 246 15.02 -0.52 4.82
CA LEU A 246 13.81 -1.25 5.21
C LEU A 246 13.14 -0.60 6.41
N ALA A 247 13.91 -0.26 7.44
CA ALA A 247 13.41 0.42 8.62
C ALA A 247 12.79 1.80 8.28
N GLU A 248 13.46 2.58 7.42
CA GLU A 248 12.91 3.83 6.91
C GLU A 248 11.70 3.59 6.00
N GLY A 249 11.74 2.54 5.20
CA GLY A 249 10.63 2.14 4.32
C GLY A 249 9.37 1.79 5.08
N LEU A 250 9.48 1.08 6.20
CA LEU A 250 8.35 0.82 7.11
C LEU A 250 7.84 2.11 7.77
N ARG A 251 8.75 2.96 8.30
CA ARG A 251 8.37 4.24 8.94
C ARG A 251 7.65 5.17 7.97
N SER A 252 8.05 5.17 6.73
CA SER A 252 7.49 6.04 5.69
C SER A 252 6.34 5.41 4.91
N GLY A 253 5.92 4.17 5.23
CA GLY A 253 4.88 3.45 4.50
C GLY A 253 5.27 3.08 3.05
N ARG A 254 6.56 3.08 2.72
CA ARG A 254 7.06 2.55 1.45
C ARG A 254 6.92 1.02 1.37
N PHE A 255 7.04 0.36 2.52
CA PHE A 255 6.77 -1.05 2.71
C PHE A 255 5.66 -1.24 3.75
N ASP A 256 4.76 -2.17 3.49
CA ASP A 256 3.72 -2.58 4.44
C ASP A 256 4.25 -3.66 5.39
N VAL A 257 5.17 -4.49 4.89
CA VAL A 257 5.87 -5.54 5.63
C VAL A 257 7.35 -5.48 5.25
N ALA A 258 8.23 -5.75 6.21
CA ALA A 258 9.66 -5.90 5.93
C ALA A 258 10.20 -7.20 6.55
N LEU A 259 11.04 -7.88 5.78
CA LEU A 259 11.86 -8.98 6.24
C LEU A 259 13.29 -8.47 6.42
N THR A 260 13.75 -8.42 7.66
CA THR A 260 15.04 -7.82 8.04
C THR A 260 15.83 -8.77 8.93
N ASP A 261 17.16 -8.60 8.92
CA ASP A 261 18.13 -9.32 9.75
C ASP A 261 18.49 -8.57 11.04
N ILE A 262 17.78 -7.47 11.33
CA ILE A 262 17.92 -6.73 12.59
C ILE A 262 16.60 -6.69 13.35
N ALA A 263 16.70 -6.64 14.68
CA ALA A 263 15.56 -6.40 15.54
C ALA A 263 15.18 -4.91 15.49
N LEU A 264 14.06 -4.57 14.85
CA LEU A 264 13.53 -3.22 14.86
C LEU A 264 12.89 -2.94 16.23
N ARG A 265 13.63 -2.30 17.14
CA ARG A 265 13.14 -1.90 18.47
C ARG A 265 12.25 -0.66 18.39
N ASN A 266 11.13 -0.76 17.70
CA ASN A 266 10.15 0.34 17.60
C ASN A 266 8.76 -0.17 17.99
N LYS A 267 8.14 0.47 19.01
CA LYS A 267 6.80 0.10 19.49
C LYS A 267 5.68 0.29 18.46
N ARG A 268 5.95 0.95 17.34
CA ARG A 268 5.00 1.16 16.23
C ARG A 268 4.89 -0.04 15.30
N PHE A 269 5.80 -1.01 15.40
CA PHE A 269 5.82 -2.19 14.53
C PHE A 269 5.67 -3.45 15.36
N GLU A 270 4.82 -4.34 14.89
CA GLU A 270 4.82 -5.72 15.35
C GLU A 270 5.98 -6.45 14.68
N SER A 271 6.81 -7.11 15.47
CA SER A 271 7.97 -7.85 14.98
C SER A 271 7.90 -9.30 15.44
N ARG A 272 8.14 -10.21 14.51
CA ARG A 272 8.18 -11.64 14.79
C ARG A 272 9.46 -12.25 14.21
N GLU A 273 10.20 -12.95 15.04
CA GLU A 273 11.31 -13.76 14.57
C GLU A 273 10.76 -14.98 13.80
N ILE A 274 11.23 -15.18 12.59
CA ILE A 274 10.81 -16.28 11.73
C ILE A 274 11.88 -17.33 11.56
N PHE A 275 13.15 -16.96 11.75
CA PHE A 275 14.27 -17.90 11.84
C PHE A 275 15.50 -17.20 12.44
N SER A 276 16.42 -17.98 13.00
CA SER A 276 17.76 -17.54 13.42
C SER A 276 18.85 -18.42 12.76
N GLY A 277 20.05 -17.91 12.67
CA GLY A 277 21.19 -18.59 12.11
C GLY A 277 22.49 -18.14 12.77
N GLU A 278 23.53 -18.90 12.60
CA GLU A 278 24.87 -18.59 13.08
C GLU A 278 25.64 -17.80 12.03
N LEU A 279 26.55 -16.94 12.50
CA LEU A 279 27.55 -16.30 11.65
C LEU A 279 28.69 -17.28 11.36
N VAL A 280 29.10 -17.30 10.10
CA VAL A 280 30.26 -18.10 9.67
C VAL A 280 31.24 -17.23 8.89
N ILE A 281 32.53 -17.52 9.01
CA ILE A 281 33.56 -16.96 8.15
C ILE A 281 33.74 -17.93 6.99
N VAL A 282 33.73 -17.42 5.78
CA VAL A 282 33.92 -18.18 4.55
C VAL A 282 35.22 -17.75 3.88
N GLY A 283 36.01 -18.70 3.48
CA GLY A 283 37.28 -18.46 2.78
C GLY A 283 37.65 -19.64 1.89
N PRO A 284 38.77 -19.55 1.14
CA PRO A 284 39.29 -20.68 0.37
C PRO A 284 39.55 -21.88 1.28
N ALA A 285 39.20 -23.08 0.81
CA ALA A 285 39.28 -24.30 1.63
C ALA A 285 40.68 -24.66 2.13
N ASP A 286 41.70 -24.25 1.40
CA ASP A 286 43.11 -24.40 1.76
C ASP A 286 43.59 -23.31 2.76
N ALA A 287 42.92 -22.21 2.85
CA ALA A 287 43.24 -21.06 3.71
C ALA A 287 42.47 -21.06 5.03
N VAL A 288 41.22 -21.56 5.03
CA VAL A 288 40.32 -21.55 6.20
C VAL A 288 39.88 -22.98 6.52
N PRO A 289 40.61 -23.72 7.35
CA PRO A 289 40.19 -25.03 7.84
C PRO A 289 38.86 -24.94 8.63
N PRO A 290 38.03 -26.00 8.61
CA PRO A 290 36.70 -25.97 9.29
C PRO A 290 36.77 -25.64 10.79
N ASP A 291 37.85 -25.98 11.47
CA ASP A 291 38.06 -25.75 12.90
C ASP A 291 39.03 -24.60 13.20
N ALA A 292 39.25 -23.71 12.23
CA ALA A 292 40.19 -22.60 12.42
C ALA A 292 39.75 -21.66 13.54
N ALA A 293 40.68 -21.32 14.43
CA ALA A 293 40.41 -20.26 15.40
C ALA A 293 40.27 -18.89 14.69
N ILE A 294 39.40 -18.02 15.19
CA ILE A 294 39.13 -16.73 14.55
C ILE A 294 40.33 -15.79 14.57
N GLN A 295 41.10 -15.72 15.71
CA GLN A 295 42.21 -14.79 15.85
C GLN A 295 43.30 -14.95 14.77
N PRO A 296 43.81 -16.14 14.45
CA PRO A 296 44.77 -16.31 13.37
C PRO A 296 44.26 -15.89 11.98
N LEU A 297 42.96 -16.04 11.74
CA LEU A 297 42.32 -15.61 10.47
C LEU A 297 42.31 -14.09 10.37
N VAL A 298 41.85 -13.40 11.44
CA VAL A 298 41.82 -11.94 11.51
C VAL A 298 43.25 -11.34 11.43
N ASP A 299 44.25 -12.00 12.01
CA ASP A 299 45.63 -11.51 11.98
C ASP A 299 46.28 -11.67 10.59
N ARG A 300 45.84 -12.65 9.81
CA ARG A 300 46.47 -13.00 8.54
C ARG A 300 45.74 -12.43 7.31
N TYR A 301 44.42 -12.42 7.31
CA TYR A 301 43.60 -12.09 6.13
C TYR A 301 42.87 -10.77 6.30
N LEU A 302 42.52 -10.14 5.19
CA LEU A 302 41.51 -9.09 5.14
C LEU A 302 40.14 -9.75 5.15
N ILE A 303 39.19 -9.17 5.84
CA ILE A 303 37.81 -9.69 5.96
C ILE A 303 36.86 -8.79 5.19
N ALA A 304 36.27 -9.32 4.13
CA ALA A 304 35.20 -8.64 3.39
C ALA A 304 33.89 -8.67 4.21
N VAL A 305 33.31 -7.53 4.46
CA VAL A 305 32.12 -7.36 5.26
C VAL A 305 31.14 -6.42 4.55
N PRO A 306 29.81 -6.53 4.78
CA PRO A 306 28.88 -5.56 4.26
C PRO A 306 29.07 -4.17 4.90
N SER A 307 28.48 -3.13 4.30
CA SER A 307 28.52 -1.78 4.87
C SER A 307 27.75 -1.68 6.19
N LEU A 308 27.99 -0.62 6.94
CA LEU A 308 27.31 -0.32 8.21
C LEU A 308 25.78 -0.21 8.09
N ARG A 309 25.25 -0.07 6.88
CA ARG A 309 23.79 -0.04 6.60
C ARG A 309 23.15 -1.43 6.60
N SER A 310 23.93 -2.49 6.67
CA SER A 310 23.49 -3.89 6.73
C SER A 310 23.34 -4.35 8.18
N GLY A 311 22.28 -5.09 8.47
CA GLY A 311 22.11 -5.73 9.77
C GLY A 311 23.18 -6.80 10.03
N LEU A 312 23.57 -7.54 9.00
CA LEU A 312 24.67 -8.50 9.09
C LEU A 312 25.96 -7.83 9.56
N ARG A 313 26.27 -6.60 9.11
CA ARG A 313 27.46 -5.87 9.56
C ARG A 313 27.45 -5.60 11.06
N GLN A 314 26.31 -5.26 11.62
CA GLN A 314 26.20 -5.02 13.06
C GLN A 314 26.55 -6.29 13.85
N SER A 315 25.95 -7.42 13.48
CA SER A 315 26.23 -8.72 14.10
C SER A 315 27.71 -9.16 13.93
N VAL A 316 28.27 -8.93 12.75
CA VAL A 316 29.69 -9.21 12.48
C VAL A 316 30.60 -8.31 13.32
N SER A 317 30.28 -7.02 13.47
CA SER A 317 31.06 -6.11 14.30
C SER A 317 31.08 -6.55 15.75
N GLU A 318 29.93 -6.91 16.31
CA GLU A 318 29.80 -7.44 17.68
C GLU A 318 30.62 -8.75 17.86
N ALA A 319 30.54 -9.67 16.88
CA ALA A 319 31.23 -10.94 16.94
C ALA A 319 32.76 -10.82 16.79
N LEU A 320 33.26 -9.86 16.01
CA LEU A 320 34.67 -9.66 15.76
C LEU A 320 35.35 -8.69 16.74
N GLU A 321 34.57 -7.88 17.49
CA GLU A 321 35.13 -6.92 18.44
C GLU A 321 36.23 -7.48 19.36
N PRO A 322 36.07 -8.69 19.96
CA PRO A 322 37.13 -9.28 20.82
C PRO A 322 38.46 -9.58 20.11
N PHE A 323 38.43 -9.71 18.78
CA PHE A 323 39.55 -10.15 17.98
C PHE A 323 40.26 -9.01 17.23
N LEU A 324 39.67 -7.82 17.18
CA LEU A 324 40.17 -6.70 16.36
C LEU A 324 41.13 -5.73 17.07
N GLY A 325 41.41 -5.94 18.34
CA GLY A 325 42.50 -5.24 19.06
C GLY A 325 42.36 -3.74 19.28
N GLY A 326 41.12 -3.20 19.18
CA GLY A 326 40.79 -1.78 19.38
C GLY A 326 40.50 -0.99 18.10
N GLU A 327 39.84 0.17 18.24
CA GLU A 327 39.23 0.93 17.13
C GLU A 327 40.18 1.28 15.96
N GLY A 328 41.46 1.46 16.21
CA GLY A 328 42.45 1.82 15.17
C GLY A 328 42.91 0.67 14.28
N GLN A 329 42.96 -0.57 14.79
CA GLN A 329 43.38 -1.75 14.05
C GLN A 329 42.20 -2.41 13.31
N ALA A 330 41.00 -2.32 13.85
CA ALA A 330 39.77 -2.81 13.22
C ALA A 330 39.53 -2.18 11.83
N ALA A 331 39.78 -0.89 11.70
CA ALA A 331 39.53 -0.16 10.45
C ALA A 331 40.48 -0.57 9.30
N THR A 332 41.63 -1.18 9.59
CA THR A 332 42.60 -1.57 8.56
C THR A 332 42.44 -3.00 8.05
N ARG A 333 41.65 -3.82 8.71
CA ARG A 333 41.49 -5.25 8.39
C ARG A 333 40.12 -5.58 7.77
N LEU A 334 39.16 -4.68 7.84
CA LEU A 334 37.83 -4.88 7.29
C LEU A 334 37.70 -4.12 5.97
N VAL A 335 37.25 -4.81 4.94
CA VAL A 335 36.95 -4.23 3.61
C VAL A 335 35.46 -4.23 3.39
N GLU A 336 34.85 -3.05 3.21
CA GLU A 336 33.41 -2.95 3.01
C GLU A 336 33.01 -3.23 1.55
N VAL A 337 32.15 -4.24 1.37
CA VAL A 337 31.63 -4.64 0.05
C VAL A 337 30.16 -5.05 0.18
N ASP A 338 29.25 -4.27 -0.39
CA ASP A 338 27.81 -4.55 -0.35
C ASP A 338 27.33 -5.52 -1.45
N ALA A 339 28.14 -5.75 -2.47
CA ALA A 339 27.79 -6.62 -3.58
C ALA A 339 28.32 -8.05 -3.36
N LEU A 340 27.43 -8.97 -3.00
CA LEU A 340 27.81 -10.36 -2.75
C LEU A 340 28.60 -11.03 -3.90
N PRO A 341 28.27 -10.83 -5.20
CA PRO A 341 29.09 -11.39 -6.28
C PRO A 341 30.55 -10.92 -6.23
N ILE A 342 30.80 -9.70 -5.75
CA ILE A 342 32.15 -9.18 -5.56
C ILE A 342 32.82 -9.89 -4.39
N VAL A 343 32.11 -10.07 -3.26
CA VAL A 343 32.65 -10.79 -2.09
C VAL A 343 33.05 -12.22 -2.47
N ILE A 344 32.19 -12.93 -3.23
CA ILE A 344 32.47 -14.29 -3.69
C ILE A 344 33.75 -14.32 -4.53
N ASN A 345 33.92 -13.42 -5.48
CA ASN A 345 35.14 -13.36 -6.30
C ASN A 345 36.37 -12.97 -5.50
N LEU A 346 36.23 -12.08 -4.52
CA LEU A 346 37.34 -11.76 -3.59
C LEU A 346 37.79 -12.99 -2.83
N VAL A 347 36.85 -13.81 -2.33
CA VAL A 347 37.17 -15.05 -1.61
C VAL A 347 37.77 -16.10 -2.52
N LEU A 348 37.25 -16.25 -3.76
CA LEU A 348 37.72 -17.30 -4.67
C LEU A 348 39.05 -16.97 -5.37
N ASP A 349 39.26 -15.72 -5.76
CA ASP A 349 40.35 -15.32 -6.64
C ASP A 349 41.43 -14.47 -5.97
N HIS A 350 41.14 -13.85 -4.83
CA HIS A 350 42.02 -12.85 -4.21
C HIS A 350 42.39 -13.10 -2.74
N VAL A 351 41.99 -14.22 -2.17
CA VAL A 351 42.37 -14.65 -0.79
C VAL A 351 41.94 -13.60 0.27
N TYR A 352 40.65 -13.30 0.32
CA TYR A 352 40.03 -12.53 1.38
C TYR A 352 39.34 -13.43 2.38
#